data_b974774e0865085bce610785c96b6742
#
_entry.id   b974774e0865085bce610785c96b6742
#
_cell.length_a   1.000
_cell.length_b   1.000
_cell.length_c   1.000
_cell.angle_alpha   90.00
_cell.angle_beta   90.00
_cell.angle_gamma   90.00
#
_symmetry.space_group_name_H-M   'P 1'
#
loop_
_entity.id
_entity.type
_entity.pdbx_description
1 polymer ?
#
loop_
_entity_poly.entity_id
_entity_poly.type
_entity_poly.pdbx_seq_one_letter_code
_entity_poly.pdbx_strand_id
1 'polypeptide(L)'
;AGQEADLLVARLNRAADEVMLTGVPMGFVWAAEGYRFDLYDGDTWQPHDLPILAAPHLLGGETRIADAAGAMVLSRDMDPGAAGPLTLKLLSRAGPSEVIRFDGLNAVRLEGAP
;
A
#
# COMPACT_ATOMS: atom_id res chain seq x y z
N ALA A 1 3.09 2.25 -15.58
CA ALA A 1 2.87 1.50 -14.33
C ALA A 1 4.13 1.39 -13.49
N GLY A 2 5.32 1.39 -14.10
CA GLY A 2 6.57 1.23 -13.36
C GLY A 2 6.80 2.29 -12.30
N GLN A 3 6.56 3.55 -12.58
CA GLN A 3 6.72 4.63 -11.62
C GLN A 3 5.71 4.53 -10.48
N GLU A 4 4.48 4.19 -10.79
CA GLU A 4 3.44 4.01 -9.77
C GLU A 4 3.74 2.80 -8.88
N ALA A 5 4.26 1.71 -9.46
CA ALA A 5 4.66 0.54 -8.71
C ALA A 5 5.80 0.87 -7.74
N ASP A 6 6.84 1.56 -8.22
CA ASP A 6 7.98 1.95 -7.39
C ASP A 6 7.55 2.89 -6.27
N LEU A 7 6.65 3.83 -6.55
CA LEU A 7 6.12 4.75 -5.56
C LEU A 7 5.32 4.03 -4.48
N LEU A 8 4.47 3.08 -4.88
CA LEU A 8 3.68 2.30 -3.94
C LEU A 8 4.58 1.44 -3.05
N VAL A 9 5.60 0.79 -3.63
CA VAL A 9 6.59 0.02 -2.86
C VAL A 9 7.27 0.91 -1.82
N ALA A 10 7.72 2.09 -2.22
CA ALA A 10 8.40 3.02 -1.31
C ALA A 10 7.47 3.46 -0.17
N ARG A 11 6.21 3.75 -0.48
CA ARG A 11 5.24 4.19 0.52
C ARG A 11 4.85 3.07 1.47
N LEU A 12 4.65 1.85 0.98
CA LEU A 12 4.36 0.71 1.85
C LEU A 12 5.51 0.42 2.80
N ASN A 13 6.74 0.47 2.31
CA ASN A 13 7.92 0.27 3.14
C ASN A 13 8.04 1.38 4.19
N ARG A 14 7.77 2.63 3.81
CA ARG A 14 7.77 3.74 4.77
C ARG A 14 6.69 3.57 5.82
N ALA A 15 5.49 3.17 5.42
CA ALA A 15 4.40 2.93 6.35
C ALA A 15 4.74 1.82 7.34
N ALA A 16 5.31 0.72 6.87
CA ALA A 16 5.73 -0.37 7.75
C ALA A 16 6.80 0.08 8.75
N ASP A 17 7.78 0.86 8.31
CA ASP A 17 8.82 1.41 9.20
C ASP A 17 8.22 2.30 10.27
N GLU A 18 7.27 3.16 9.91
CA GLU A 18 6.61 4.04 10.88
C GLU A 18 5.84 3.26 11.93
N VAL A 19 5.13 2.22 11.52
CA VAL A 19 4.41 1.35 12.46
C VAL A 19 5.37 0.68 13.45
N MET A 20 6.52 0.21 12.96
CA MET A 20 7.51 -0.42 13.83
C MET A 20 8.15 0.58 14.79
N LEU A 21 8.37 1.81 14.35
CA LEU A 21 8.98 2.84 15.18
C LEU A 21 8.01 3.40 16.22
N THR A 22 6.78 3.67 15.83
CA THR A 22 5.81 4.37 16.69
C THR A 22 4.90 3.45 17.46
N GLY A 23 4.67 2.23 16.95
CA GLY A 23 3.67 1.32 17.51
C GLY A 23 2.23 1.73 17.22
N VAL A 24 2.00 2.79 16.46
CA VAL A 24 0.65 3.25 16.12
C VAL A 24 0.15 2.47 14.91
N PRO A 25 -1.00 1.80 14.99
CA PRO A 25 -1.54 1.08 13.85
C PRO A 25 -1.85 2.01 12.69
N MET A 26 -1.67 1.50 11.48
CA MET A 26 -1.90 2.24 10.25
C MET A 26 -2.79 1.43 9.32
N GLY A 27 -3.74 2.07 8.65
CA GLY A 27 -4.58 1.44 7.65
C GLY A 27 -4.09 1.79 6.25
N PHE A 28 -3.92 0.78 5.42
CA PHE A 28 -3.67 0.96 3.99
C PHE A 28 -4.95 0.61 3.25
N VAL A 29 -5.53 1.59 2.56
CA VAL A 29 -6.82 1.45 1.87
C VAL A 29 -6.61 1.69 0.39
N TRP A 30 -7.10 0.78 -0.44
CA TRP A 30 -6.95 0.89 -1.90
C TRP A 30 -8.27 0.73 -2.62
N ALA A 31 -8.34 1.33 -3.81
CA ALA A 31 -9.41 1.19 -4.78
C ALA A 31 -8.78 1.22 -6.16
N ALA A 32 -9.60 1.04 -7.20
CA ALA A 32 -9.08 0.97 -8.57
C ALA A 32 -8.26 2.21 -8.96
N GLU A 33 -8.66 3.38 -8.50
CA GLU A 33 -8.05 4.66 -8.91
C GLU A 33 -6.99 5.21 -7.95
N GLY A 34 -6.75 4.55 -6.81
CA GLY A 34 -5.75 5.05 -5.88
C GLY A 34 -5.72 4.36 -4.54
N TYR A 35 -4.98 4.96 -3.62
CA TYR A 35 -4.81 4.40 -2.26
C TYR A 35 -4.52 5.52 -1.27
N ARG A 36 -4.70 5.20 0.03
CA ARG A 36 -4.39 6.12 1.11
C ARG A 36 -3.90 5.37 2.34
N PHE A 37 -3.28 6.11 3.24
CA PHE A 37 -2.81 5.61 4.54
C PHE A 37 -3.47 6.42 5.65
N ASP A 38 -4.08 5.73 6.62
CA ASP A 38 -4.72 6.35 7.77
C ASP A 38 -4.04 5.90 9.06
N LEU A 39 -3.95 6.80 10.03
CA LEU A 39 -3.48 6.48 11.38
C LEU A 39 -4.67 6.21 12.30
N TYR A 40 -4.53 5.25 13.19
CA TYR A 40 -5.51 5.00 14.24
C TYR A 40 -5.14 5.78 15.49
N ASP A 41 -6.03 6.67 15.94
CA ASP A 41 -5.77 7.52 17.11
C ASP A 41 -6.28 6.91 18.43
N GLY A 42 -6.72 5.65 18.39
CA GLY A 42 -7.30 4.96 19.54
C GLY A 42 -8.83 4.96 19.55
N ASP A 43 -9.43 5.74 18.67
CA ASP A 43 -10.87 5.90 18.58
C ASP A 43 -11.37 5.88 17.14
N THR A 44 -10.73 6.67 16.26
CA THR A 44 -11.09 6.74 14.86
C THR A 44 -9.83 6.69 13.97
N TRP A 45 -10.05 6.45 12.68
CA TRP A 45 -9.01 6.51 11.67
C TRP A 45 -8.89 7.94 11.16
N GLN A 46 -7.66 8.46 11.14
CA GLN A 46 -7.36 9.82 10.68
C GLN A 46 -6.35 9.77 9.54
N PRO A 47 -6.34 10.75 8.62
CA PRO A 47 -5.28 10.82 7.62
C PRO A 47 -3.90 10.86 8.28
N HIS A 48 -2.91 10.26 7.64
CA HIS A 48 -1.54 10.26 8.16
C HIS A 48 -0.97 11.68 8.16
N ASP A 49 -0.15 12.00 9.14
CA ASP A 49 0.45 13.34 9.27
C ASP A 49 1.79 13.51 8.55
N LEU A 50 2.43 12.43 8.11
CA LEU A 50 3.66 12.54 7.32
C LEU A 50 3.34 12.99 5.89
N PRO A 51 4.07 13.98 5.34
CA PRO A 51 3.76 14.49 4.00
C PRO A 51 3.70 13.43 2.90
N ILE A 52 4.58 12.42 2.96
CA ILE A 52 4.59 11.36 1.95
C ILE A 52 3.37 10.44 2.03
N LEU A 53 2.69 10.38 3.18
CA LEU A 53 1.56 9.48 3.42
C LEU A 53 0.25 10.22 3.69
N ALA A 54 0.29 11.53 3.89
CA ALA A 54 -0.85 12.29 4.40
C ALA A 54 -2.01 12.41 3.41
N ALA A 55 -1.73 12.61 2.14
CA ALA A 55 -2.77 12.81 1.14
C ALA A 55 -3.10 11.50 0.44
N PRO A 56 -4.37 11.23 0.13
CA PRO A 56 -4.70 10.13 -0.75
C PRO A 56 -3.97 10.29 -2.08
N HIS A 57 -3.43 9.20 -2.59
CA HIS A 57 -2.72 9.21 -3.87
C HIS A 57 -3.62 8.69 -4.98
N LEU A 58 -3.84 9.50 -5.99
CA LEU A 58 -4.52 9.07 -7.21
C LEU A 58 -3.48 8.55 -8.19
N LEU A 59 -3.73 7.36 -8.73
CA LEU A 59 -2.84 6.79 -9.75
C LEU A 59 -2.90 7.61 -11.02
N GLY A 60 -1.80 7.64 -11.76
CA GLY A 60 -1.76 8.30 -13.05
C GLY A 60 -2.85 7.78 -13.98
N GLY A 61 -3.35 8.61 -14.88
CA GLY A 61 -4.57 8.37 -15.65
C GLY A 61 -4.64 7.07 -16.45
N GLU A 62 -3.50 6.43 -16.68
CA GLU A 62 -3.43 5.18 -17.43
C GLU A 62 -3.21 3.96 -16.54
N THR A 63 -3.08 4.17 -15.24
CA THR A 63 -2.76 3.11 -14.28
C THR A 63 -3.91 2.91 -13.31
N ARG A 64 -4.21 1.65 -13.00
CA ARG A 64 -5.22 1.31 -12.01
C ARG A 64 -4.85 0.05 -11.26
N ILE A 65 -5.42 -0.13 -10.08
CA ILE A 65 -5.31 -1.36 -9.31
C ILE A 65 -6.40 -2.32 -9.79
N ALA A 66 -6.00 -3.52 -10.20
CA ALA A 66 -6.92 -4.51 -10.74
C ALA A 66 -7.73 -5.23 -9.67
N ASP A 67 -7.20 -5.29 -8.45
CA ASP A 67 -7.83 -6.01 -7.36
C ASP A 67 -9.03 -5.26 -6.83
N ALA A 68 -10.00 -5.99 -6.27
CA ALA A 68 -11.17 -5.36 -5.66
C ALA A 68 -10.72 -4.43 -4.53
N ALA A 69 -11.43 -3.31 -4.37
CA ALA A 69 -11.15 -2.35 -3.31
C ALA A 69 -11.11 -3.04 -1.94
N GLY A 70 -10.17 -2.63 -1.11
CA GLY A 70 -9.99 -3.26 0.19
C GLY A 70 -9.14 -2.43 1.11
N ALA A 71 -8.83 -3.02 2.25
CA ALA A 71 -8.01 -2.39 3.28
C ALA A 71 -7.20 -3.44 4.03
N MET A 72 -6.04 -3.00 4.53
CA MET A 72 -5.17 -3.82 5.37
C MET A 72 -4.72 -2.98 6.55
N VAL A 73 -4.74 -3.57 7.74
CA VAL A 73 -4.22 -2.90 8.94
C VAL A 73 -2.79 -3.35 9.17
N LEU A 74 -1.89 -2.39 9.31
CA LEU A 74 -0.51 -2.62 9.69
C LEU A 74 -0.38 -2.33 11.18
N SER A 75 0.15 -3.29 11.94
CA SER A 75 0.41 -3.07 13.36
C SER A 75 1.68 -3.82 13.75
N ARG A 76 2.27 -3.39 14.87
CA ARG A 76 3.48 -4.03 15.39
C ARG A 76 3.22 -5.47 15.80
N ASP A 77 2.00 -5.78 16.21
CA ASP A 77 1.59 -7.10 16.66
C ASP A 77 1.03 -7.97 15.53
N MET A 78 1.07 -7.47 14.31
CA MET A 78 0.51 -8.20 13.17
C MET A 78 1.31 -9.50 12.92
N ASP A 79 0.58 -10.60 12.80
CA ASP A 79 1.16 -11.86 12.37
C ASP A 79 1.13 -11.91 10.84
N PRO A 80 2.27 -11.74 10.18
CA PRO A 80 2.27 -11.73 8.70
C PRO A 80 1.87 -13.08 8.10
N GLY A 81 1.91 -14.16 8.89
CA GLY A 81 1.51 -15.48 8.41
C GLY A 81 0.02 -15.75 8.48
N ALA A 82 -0.73 -14.99 9.27
CA ALA A 82 -2.13 -15.32 9.57
C ALA A 82 -3.06 -15.12 8.36
N ALA A 83 -2.86 -14.07 7.59
CA ALA A 83 -3.70 -13.74 6.43
C ALA A 83 -2.96 -13.88 5.10
N GLY A 84 -1.68 -14.25 5.14
CA GLY A 84 -0.83 -14.28 3.96
C GLY A 84 -0.46 -12.88 3.48
N PRO A 85 0.46 -12.78 2.54
CA PRO A 85 0.87 -11.49 2.00
C PRO A 85 -0.23 -10.89 1.11
N LEU A 86 -0.30 -9.55 1.12
CA LEU A 86 -1.13 -8.81 0.18
C LEU A 86 -0.42 -8.78 -1.18
N THR A 87 -1.15 -9.04 -2.23
CA THR A 87 -0.65 -8.94 -3.59
C THR A 87 -1.58 -8.00 -4.36
N LEU A 88 -1.01 -6.94 -4.94
CA LEU A 88 -1.75 -5.98 -5.74
C LEU A 88 -1.20 -5.95 -7.16
N LYS A 89 -2.08 -5.93 -8.13
CA LYS A 89 -1.72 -5.84 -9.54
C LYS A 89 -2.07 -4.46 -10.07
N LEU A 90 -1.07 -3.79 -10.61
CA LEU A 90 -1.23 -2.49 -11.26
C LEU A 90 -1.30 -2.71 -12.76
N LEU A 91 -2.39 -2.29 -13.37
CA LEU A 91 -2.59 -2.38 -14.81
C LEU A 91 -2.30 -1.04 -15.46
N SER A 92 -1.67 -1.07 -16.64
CA SER A 92 -1.40 0.12 -17.42
C SER A 92 -1.90 -0.07 -18.83
N ARG A 93 -2.51 0.99 -19.39
CA ARG A 93 -2.91 0.98 -20.81
C ARG A 93 -1.71 0.96 -21.74
N ALA A 94 -0.63 1.59 -21.31
CA ALA A 94 0.51 1.88 -22.20
C ALA A 94 1.67 0.91 -22.03
N GLY A 95 1.55 -0.08 -21.15
CA GLY A 95 2.68 -0.95 -20.88
C GLY A 95 2.30 -2.21 -20.13
N PRO A 96 3.30 -2.99 -19.69
CA PRO A 96 3.06 -4.22 -18.95
C PRO A 96 2.48 -3.95 -17.57
N SER A 97 1.75 -4.91 -17.03
CA SER A 97 1.28 -4.84 -15.66
C SER A 97 2.43 -5.05 -14.68
N GLU A 98 2.24 -4.53 -13.47
CA GLU A 98 3.20 -4.67 -12.36
C GLU A 98 2.50 -5.36 -11.20
N VAL A 99 3.22 -6.20 -10.49
CA VAL A 99 2.69 -6.89 -9.31
C VAL A 99 3.52 -6.50 -8.10
N ILE A 100 2.85 -6.11 -7.02
CA ILE A 100 3.48 -5.73 -5.76
C ILE A 100 3.03 -6.70 -4.69
N ARG A 101 3.97 -7.22 -3.92
CA ARG A 101 3.70 -8.09 -2.79
C ARG A 101 4.12 -7.38 -1.52
N PHE A 102 3.23 -7.36 -0.53
CA PHE A 102 3.47 -6.73 0.76
C PHE A 102 3.08 -7.68 1.87
N ASP A 103 4.02 -7.99 2.75
CA ASP A 103 3.78 -8.91 3.87
C ASP A 103 3.50 -8.21 5.20
N GLY A 104 3.35 -6.89 5.18
CA GLY A 104 3.17 -6.08 6.38
C GLY A 104 4.46 -5.49 6.91
N LEU A 105 5.60 -5.97 6.48
CA LEU A 105 6.94 -5.49 6.88
C LEU A 105 7.72 -4.95 5.70
N ASN A 106 7.63 -5.63 4.56
CA ASN A 106 8.37 -5.28 3.36
C ASN A 106 7.46 -5.37 2.13
N ALA A 107 7.57 -4.39 1.26
CA ALA A 107 6.94 -4.41 -0.04
C ALA A 107 8.00 -4.62 -1.11
N VAL A 108 7.69 -5.44 -2.09
CA VAL A 108 8.58 -5.70 -3.22
C VAL A 108 7.76 -5.74 -4.49
N ARG A 109 8.43 -5.37 -5.59
CA ARG A 109 7.89 -5.48 -6.92
C ARG A 109 8.31 -6.82 -7.48
N LEU A 110 7.34 -7.62 -7.95
CA LEU A 110 7.62 -8.93 -8.51
C LEU A 110 7.93 -8.81 -9.99
N GLU A 111 9.02 -9.44 -10.41
CA GLU A 111 9.41 -9.45 -11.81
C GLU A 111 8.60 -10.46 -12.61
N GLY A 112 8.54 -10.19 -13.93
CA GLY A 112 8.23 -11.20 -14.90
C GLY A 112 6.80 -11.64 -14.97
N ALA A 113 5.87 -10.81 -14.51
CA ALA A 113 4.48 -11.07 -14.86
C ALA A 113 4.29 -10.69 -16.34
N PRO A 114 4.28 -11.64 -17.24
CA PRO A 114 4.00 -11.33 -18.64
C PRO A 114 2.59 -10.80 -18.80
#